data_25f344efd6872c585cabb7c8f8e223b4
#
_entry.id   25f344efd6872c585cabb7c8f8e223b4
#
_cell.length_a   1.000
_cell.length_b   1.000
_cell.length_c   1.000
_cell.angle_alpha   90.00
_cell.angle_beta   90.00
_cell.angle_gamma   90.00
#
_symmetry.space_group_name_H-M   'P 1'
#
loop_
_entity.id
_entity.type
_entity.pdbx_description
1 polymer ?
#
loop_
_entity_poly.entity_id
_entity_poly.type
_entity_poly.pdbx_seq_one_letter_code
_entity_poly.pdbx_strand_id
1 'polypeptide(L)'
;VNTPDPTGATGTPQRRANIAGLGLIGGSVGLALAERGWHVTGDDLDPARVERATAMGCIHAAGLDPEAEITIVAVPVMAVADQVKRALAETRGVVTDVGSVKHPIALAVDDPRFVGGHPMAGSELDGLDGADGSMFTGAVWVLTPTATTADTTFSIVASVVADLGAEVIALPPDRHDQVVAVISHVPHLTAATLMDLASGRAEEHAALLRLAAGGFRDMTRIASGHPAIWLDICAENRVAILSALDGLIGGLQHMRDVVSTEDRGELQSLLQRARDARANLPSRVNQPNELAEVRIPILDRAGAAAEIFTLAAELGVNIASFEVVHSVEGDRGIAVVLVDAGRADLYRGGLIARGFRPAVQRLA
;
A
#
# COMPACT_ATOMS: atom_id res chain seq x y z
N VAL A 1 -61.55 13.12 -15.82
CA VAL A 1 -60.51 13.84 -15.10
C VAL A 1 -59.49 12.80 -14.68
N ASN A 2 -58.44 12.62 -15.52
CA ASN A 2 -57.28 11.77 -15.22
C ASN A 2 -56.33 12.61 -14.41
N THR A 3 -56.12 12.28 -13.17
CA THR A 3 -55.01 12.77 -12.34
C THR A 3 -53.75 12.01 -12.74
N PRO A 4 -52.62 12.68 -13.09
CA PRO A 4 -51.34 12.00 -13.33
C PRO A 4 -50.75 11.55 -11.97
N ASP A 5 -50.27 10.32 -11.97
CA ASP A 5 -49.53 9.70 -10.88
C ASP A 5 -48.20 10.47 -10.62
N PRO A 6 -47.89 10.95 -9.39
CA PRO A 6 -46.73 11.75 -9.09
C PRO A 6 -45.47 10.93 -8.70
N THR A 7 -45.35 9.66 -9.10
CA THR A 7 -44.16 8.83 -8.79
C THR A 7 -43.25 8.61 -9.99
N GLY A 8 -42.93 9.68 -10.68
CA GLY A 8 -41.80 9.71 -11.60
C GLY A 8 -40.47 9.95 -10.88
N ALA A 9 -40.04 9.02 -10.04
CA ALA A 9 -38.66 9.03 -9.53
C ALA A 9 -37.70 8.68 -10.70
N THR A 10 -37.18 9.70 -11.39
CA THR A 10 -36.02 9.56 -12.26
C THR A 10 -34.79 9.36 -11.39
N GLY A 11 -34.70 8.20 -10.73
CA GLY A 11 -33.47 7.79 -10.07
C GLY A 11 -32.37 7.66 -11.14
N THR A 12 -31.24 8.29 -10.92
CA THR A 12 -30.02 8.02 -11.71
C THR A 12 -29.84 6.50 -11.72
N PRO A 13 -29.65 5.85 -12.90
CA PRO A 13 -29.47 4.41 -12.95
C PRO A 13 -28.29 4.03 -12.05
N GLN A 14 -28.47 3.01 -11.23
CA GLN A 14 -27.44 2.53 -10.32
C GLN A 14 -26.22 2.06 -11.13
N ARG A 15 -25.07 2.60 -10.84
CA ARG A 15 -23.79 2.21 -11.49
C ARG A 15 -23.46 0.75 -11.17
N ARG A 16 -22.84 0.05 -12.12
CA ARG A 16 -22.58 -1.39 -12.02
C ARG A 16 -21.11 -1.68 -12.26
N ALA A 17 -20.52 -2.55 -11.43
CA ALA A 17 -19.15 -2.99 -11.55
C ALA A 17 -19.02 -4.50 -11.39
N ASN A 18 -18.03 -5.09 -12.03
CA ASN A 18 -17.63 -6.48 -11.86
C ASN A 18 -16.27 -6.55 -11.16
N ILE A 19 -16.11 -7.55 -10.30
CA ILE A 19 -14.83 -7.94 -9.70
C ILE A 19 -14.52 -9.38 -10.12
N ALA A 20 -13.45 -9.59 -10.86
CA ALA A 20 -12.94 -10.92 -11.17
C ALA A 20 -11.75 -11.23 -10.26
N GLY A 21 -11.95 -12.14 -9.30
CA GLY A 21 -11.02 -12.45 -8.21
C GLY A 21 -11.38 -11.75 -6.92
N LEU A 22 -11.76 -12.53 -5.89
CA LEU A 22 -12.30 -12.07 -4.61
C LEU A 22 -11.29 -12.34 -3.48
N GLY A 23 -10.04 -11.88 -3.69
CA GLY A 23 -9.00 -11.84 -2.67
C GLY A 23 -9.00 -10.53 -1.87
N LEU A 24 -7.88 -10.21 -1.24
CA LEU A 24 -7.69 -8.98 -0.47
C LEU A 24 -8.05 -7.72 -1.29
N ILE A 25 -7.42 -7.53 -2.44
CA ILE A 25 -7.61 -6.32 -3.26
C ILE A 25 -8.99 -6.30 -3.91
N GLY A 26 -9.42 -7.42 -4.52
CA GLY A 26 -10.75 -7.49 -5.16
C GLY A 26 -11.89 -7.30 -4.16
N GLY A 27 -11.80 -7.91 -2.98
CA GLY A 27 -12.75 -7.70 -1.90
C GLY A 27 -12.78 -6.25 -1.41
N SER A 28 -11.61 -5.63 -1.25
CA SER A 28 -11.50 -4.21 -0.84
C SER A 28 -12.13 -3.27 -1.87
N VAL A 29 -11.88 -3.50 -3.18
CA VAL A 29 -12.53 -2.73 -4.25
C VAL A 29 -14.04 -2.93 -4.22
N GLY A 30 -14.49 -4.18 -4.05
CA GLY A 30 -15.90 -4.51 -3.95
C GLY A 30 -16.59 -3.77 -2.81
N LEU A 31 -16.04 -3.81 -1.59
CA LEU A 31 -16.54 -3.06 -0.43
C LEU A 31 -16.58 -1.56 -0.72
N ALA A 32 -15.49 -1.00 -1.20
CA ALA A 32 -15.37 0.42 -1.48
C ALA A 32 -16.40 0.92 -2.51
N LEU A 33 -16.69 0.14 -3.54
CA LEU A 33 -17.71 0.46 -4.54
C LEU A 33 -19.13 0.28 -3.98
N ALA A 34 -19.39 -0.80 -3.23
CA ALA A 34 -20.68 -1.06 -2.60
C ALA A 34 -21.08 0.06 -1.62
N GLU A 35 -20.14 0.53 -0.79
CA GLU A 35 -20.33 1.67 0.12
C GLU A 35 -20.69 2.97 -0.60
N ARG A 36 -20.28 3.11 -1.88
CA ARG A 36 -20.61 4.24 -2.76
C ARG A 36 -21.89 4.03 -3.59
N GLY A 37 -22.66 2.98 -3.27
CA GLY A 37 -23.94 2.70 -3.88
C GLY A 37 -23.90 2.01 -5.25
N TRP A 38 -22.72 1.47 -5.66
CA TRP A 38 -22.63 0.66 -6.86
C TRP A 38 -23.29 -0.70 -6.66
N HIS A 39 -23.87 -1.26 -7.72
CA HIS A 39 -24.21 -2.67 -7.77
C HIS A 39 -22.96 -3.44 -8.21
N VAL A 40 -22.39 -4.22 -7.31
CA VAL A 40 -21.15 -4.97 -7.56
C VAL A 40 -21.51 -6.45 -7.76
N THR A 41 -21.06 -7.03 -8.85
CA THR A 41 -21.08 -8.48 -9.07
C THR A 41 -19.65 -8.99 -9.12
N GLY A 42 -19.45 -10.28 -8.89
CA GLY A 42 -18.10 -10.80 -8.92
C GLY A 42 -18.04 -12.32 -8.97
N ASP A 43 -16.87 -12.82 -9.42
CA ASP A 43 -16.58 -14.24 -9.43
C ASP A 43 -15.18 -14.54 -8.89
N ASP A 44 -14.99 -15.79 -8.46
CA ASP A 44 -13.72 -16.38 -8.07
C ASP A 44 -13.74 -17.86 -8.44
N LEU A 45 -12.56 -18.43 -8.64
CA LEU A 45 -12.41 -19.89 -8.88
C LEU A 45 -12.84 -20.73 -7.68
N ASP A 46 -12.77 -20.13 -6.47
CA ASP A 46 -13.22 -20.75 -5.23
C ASP A 46 -14.65 -20.31 -4.89
N PRO A 47 -15.67 -21.19 -5.03
CA PRO A 47 -17.04 -20.84 -4.69
C PRO A 47 -17.23 -20.39 -3.25
N ALA A 48 -16.42 -20.88 -2.31
CA ALA A 48 -16.50 -20.47 -0.90
C ALA A 48 -16.11 -18.99 -0.72
N ARG A 49 -15.18 -18.48 -1.54
CA ARG A 49 -14.86 -17.05 -1.54
C ARG A 49 -15.99 -16.19 -2.08
N VAL A 50 -16.72 -16.67 -3.10
CA VAL A 50 -17.90 -15.98 -3.64
C VAL A 50 -19.00 -15.87 -2.57
N GLU A 51 -19.29 -16.96 -1.87
CA GLU A 51 -20.24 -16.97 -0.75
C GLU A 51 -19.80 -16.01 0.36
N ARG A 52 -18.51 -16.06 0.74
CA ARG A 52 -17.95 -15.20 1.76
C ARG A 52 -17.98 -13.72 1.37
N ALA A 53 -17.61 -13.38 0.12
CA ALA A 53 -17.65 -12.02 -0.41
C ALA A 53 -19.08 -11.45 -0.42
N THR A 54 -20.07 -12.28 -0.74
CA THR A 54 -21.47 -11.90 -0.66
C THR A 54 -21.89 -11.64 0.79
N ALA A 55 -21.53 -12.52 1.71
CA ALA A 55 -21.83 -12.35 3.13
C ALA A 55 -21.16 -11.12 3.77
N MET A 56 -19.99 -10.73 3.29
CA MET A 56 -19.27 -9.53 3.73
C MET A 56 -19.77 -8.24 3.04
N GLY A 57 -20.63 -8.34 2.02
CA GLY A 57 -21.10 -7.18 1.26
C GLY A 57 -20.10 -6.66 0.21
N CYS A 58 -19.05 -7.43 -0.12
CA CYS A 58 -18.12 -7.07 -1.19
C CYS A 58 -18.78 -7.13 -2.56
N ILE A 59 -19.71 -8.06 -2.74
CA ILE A 59 -20.52 -8.24 -3.94
C ILE A 59 -21.98 -8.45 -3.59
N HIS A 60 -22.87 -8.05 -4.52
CA HIS A 60 -24.33 -8.22 -4.41
C HIS A 60 -24.82 -9.51 -5.07
N ALA A 61 -24.08 -9.98 -6.09
CA ALA A 61 -24.42 -11.21 -6.81
C ALA A 61 -23.15 -11.86 -7.39
N ALA A 62 -23.22 -13.19 -7.57
CA ALA A 62 -22.16 -13.98 -8.19
C ALA A 62 -22.17 -13.85 -9.72
N GLY A 63 -21.00 -13.96 -10.34
CA GLY A 63 -20.78 -13.91 -11.78
C GLY A 63 -20.44 -12.51 -12.28
N LEU A 64 -20.27 -12.38 -13.61
CA LEU A 64 -20.03 -11.10 -14.26
C LEU A 64 -21.31 -10.58 -14.92
N ASP A 65 -21.66 -9.33 -14.67
CA ASP A 65 -22.75 -8.62 -15.36
C ASP A 65 -22.25 -8.12 -16.71
N PRO A 66 -22.79 -8.57 -17.85
CA PRO A 66 -22.39 -8.10 -19.18
C PRO A 66 -22.59 -6.59 -19.41
N GLU A 67 -23.49 -5.97 -18.66
CA GLU A 67 -23.84 -4.55 -18.78
C GLU A 67 -23.14 -3.67 -17.72
N ALA A 68 -22.17 -4.22 -16.97
CA ALA A 68 -21.38 -3.43 -16.02
C ALA A 68 -20.54 -2.37 -16.74
N GLU A 69 -20.43 -1.19 -16.14
CA GLU A 69 -19.63 -0.08 -16.67
C GLU A 69 -18.13 -0.39 -16.65
N ILE A 70 -17.71 -1.14 -15.65
CA ILE A 70 -16.31 -1.48 -15.42
C ILE A 70 -16.17 -2.90 -14.87
N THR A 71 -15.14 -3.59 -15.33
CA THR A 71 -14.68 -4.86 -14.74
C THR A 71 -13.27 -4.69 -14.20
N ILE A 72 -13.07 -5.00 -12.91
CA ILE A 72 -11.77 -4.95 -12.23
C ILE A 72 -11.28 -6.39 -12.04
N VAL A 73 -10.13 -6.72 -12.65
CA VAL A 73 -9.48 -8.04 -12.59
C VAL A 73 -8.46 -8.06 -11.47
N ALA A 74 -8.75 -8.83 -10.41
CA ALA A 74 -7.97 -8.89 -9.16
C ALA A 74 -7.51 -10.32 -8.86
N VAL A 75 -6.91 -10.97 -9.84
CA VAL A 75 -6.38 -12.34 -9.76
C VAL A 75 -4.84 -12.34 -9.66
N PRO A 76 -4.18 -13.46 -9.31
CA PRO A 76 -2.72 -13.57 -9.36
C PRO A 76 -2.15 -13.13 -10.71
N VAL A 77 -0.97 -12.50 -10.69
CA VAL A 77 -0.42 -11.78 -11.85
C VAL A 77 -0.30 -12.62 -13.11
N MET A 78 0.04 -13.92 -12.97
CA MET A 78 0.12 -14.88 -14.08
C MET A 78 -1.21 -15.13 -14.79
N ALA A 79 -2.34 -14.93 -14.11
CA ALA A 79 -3.68 -15.15 -14.66
C ALA A 79 -4.34 -13.86 -15.19
N VAL A 80 -3.75 -12.69 -14.95
CA VAL A 80 -4.39 -11.40 -15.25
C VAL A 80 -4.70 -11.27 -16.73
N ALA A 81 -3.76 -11.54 -17.62
CA ALA A 81 -3.95 -11.35 -19.06
C ALA A 81 -5.12 -12.18 -19.61
N ASP A 82 -5.24 -13.44 -19.19
CA ASP A 82 -6.33 -14.33 -19.63
C ASP A 82 -7.68 -13.90 -19.05
N GLN A 83 -7.71 -13.48 -17.78
CA GLN A 83 -8.94 -12.98 -17.17
C GLN A 83 -9.38 -11.62 -17.74
N VAL A 84 -8.46 -10.74 -18.12
CA VAL A 84 -8.78 -9.50 -18.84
C VAL A 84 -9.40 -9.83 -20.20
N LYS A 85 -8.82 -10.76 -20.98
CA LYS A 85 -9.40 -11.19 -22.28
C LYS A 85 -10.78 -11.78 -22.11
N ARG A 86 -10.98 -12.61 -21.07
CA ARG A 86 -12.30 -13.15 -20.73
C ARG A 86 -13.29 -12.04 -20.42
N ALA A 87 -12.93 -11.09 -19.53
CA ALA A 87 -13.79 -9.97 -19.18
C ALA A 87 -14.17 -9.12 -20.40
N LEU A 88 -13.21 -8.82 -21.29
CA LEU A 88 -13.45 -8.10 -22.55
C LEU A 88 -14.42 -8.84 -23.49
N ALA A 89 -14.41 -10.16 -23.48
CA ALA A 89 -15.31 -10.99 -24.29
C ALA A 89 -16.74 -11.09 -23.69
N GLU A 90 -16.84 -11.15 -22.37
CA GLU A 90 -18.10 -11.40 -21.64
C GLU A 90 -18.83 -10.09 -21.27
N THR A 91 -18.14 -8.94 -21.23
CA THR A 91 -18.73 -7.66 -20.80
C THR A 91 -18.54 -6.56 -21.84
N ARG A 92 -19.36 -5.51 -21.76
CA ARG A 92 -19.34 -4.38 -22.71
C ARG A 92 -18.60 -3.17 -22.18
N GLY A 93 -18.42 -3.07 -20.87
CA GLY A 93 -17.76 -1.94 -20.21
C GLY A 93 -16.25 -1.93 -20.38
N VAL A 94 -15.61 -1.01 -19.70
CA VAL A 94 -14.16 -0.93 -19.64
C VAL A 94 -13.58 -1.98 -18.70
N VAL A 95 -12.34 -2.37 -18.93
CA VAL A 95 -11.65 -3.37 -18.11
C VAL A 95 -10.33 -2.78 -17.59
N THR A 96 -10.07 -3.01 -16.31
CA THR A 96 -8.77 -2.73 -15.69
C THR A 96 -8.36 -3.90 -14.81
N ASP A 97 -7.09 -3.95 -14.43
CA ASP A 97 -6.58 -4.92 -13.46
C ASP A 97 -5.94 -4.22 -12.24
N VAL A 98 -5.51 -5.01 -11.27
CA VAL A 98 -4.82 -4.53 -10.07
C VAL A 98 -3.47 -5.22 -9.85
N GLY A 99 -2.94 -5.90 -10.85
CA GLY A 99 -1.70 -6.68 -10.75
C GLY A 99 -0.48 -5.81 -10.49
N SER A 100 0.55 -6.42 -9.88
CA SER A 100 1.80 -5.71 -9.52
C SER A 100 2.77 -5.52 -10.68
N VAL A 101 2.55 -6.17 -11.83
CA VAL A 101 3.37 -6.08 -13.05
C VAL A 101 2.48 -5.73 -14.23
N LYS A 102 2.93 -4.84 -15.11
CA LYS A 102 2.09 -4.26 -16.18
C LYS A 102 2.55 -4.57 -17.60
N HIS A 103 3.85 -4.60 -17.84
CA HIS A 103 4.37 -4.71 -19.20
C HIS A 103 3.98 -6.00 -19.92
N PRO A 104 4.08 -7.22 -19.31
CA PRO A 104 3.62 -8.45 -19.95
C PRO A 104 2.12 -8.45 -20.25
N ILE A 105 1.32 -7.86 -19.36
CA ILE A 105 -0.13 -7.77 -19.55
C ILE A 105 -0.45 -6.86 -20.73
N ALA A 106 0.22 -5.69 -20.82
CA ALA A 106 0.04 -4.76 -21.93
C ALA A 106 0.46 -5.34 -23.28
N LEU A 107 1.46 -6.22 -23.31
CA LEU A 107 1.85 -6.95 -24.53
C LEU A 107 0.83 -8.03 -24.94
N ALA A 108 0.13 -8.63 -23.94
CA ALA A 108 -0.81 -9.70 -24.17
C ALA A 108 -2.23 -9.24 -24.51
N VAL A 109 -2.57 -7.99 -24.15
CA VAL A 109 -3.92 -7.42 -24.29
C VAL A 109 -3.86 -6.16 -25.15
N ASP A 110 -4.47 -6.22 -26.34
CA ASP A 110 -4.57 -5.13 -27.30
C ASP A 110 -6.05 -4.82 -27.57
N ASP A 111 -6.70 -4.10 -26.65
CA ASP A 111 -8.11 -3.72 -26.74
C ASP A 111 -8.29 -2.27 -26.22
N PRO A 112 -8.99 -1.39 -26.96
CA PRO A 112 -9.18 0.01 -26.57
C PRO A 112 -9.97 0.17 -25.25
N ARG A 113 -10.71 -0.86 -24.81
CA ARG A 113 -11.46 -0.87 -23.55
C ARG A 113 -10.62 -1.30 -22.35
N PHE A 114 -9.32 -1.57 -22.53
CA PHE A 114 -8.42 -1.98 -21.45
C PHE A 114 -7.42 -0.88 -21.09
N VAL A 115 -7.22 -0.67 -19.79
CA VAL A 115 -6.09 0.07 -19.21
C VAL A 115 -5.58 -0.68 -17.99
N GLY A 116 -4.29 -0.98 -17.97
CA GLY A 116 -3.69 -1.64 -16.81
C GLY A 116 -3.70 -0.75 -15.59
N GLY A 117 -3.93 -1.33 -14.41
CA GLY A 117 -3.96 -0.64 -13.13
C GLY A 117 -3.12 -1.35 -12.07
N HIS A 118 -2.59 -0.57 -11.12
CA HIS A 118 -1.87 -1.10 -9.97
C HIS A 118 -2.07 -0.18 -8.75
N PRO A 119 -2.91 -0.54 -7.77
CA PRO A 119 -2.99 0.16 -6.50
C PRO A 119 -1.70 -0.07 -5.70
N MET A 120 -1.00 1.02 -5.34
CA MET A 120 0.14 0.99 -4.43
C MET A 120 -0.36 0.91 -2.99
N ALA A 121 -1.16 -0.12 -2.72
CA ALA A 121 -1.84 -0.40 -1.46
C ALA A 121 -1.85 -1.91 -1.20
N GLY A 122 -1.92 -2.27 0.07
CA GLY A 122 -1.96 -3.66 0.51
C GLY A 122 -1.83 -3.72 2.02
N SER A 123 -1.97 -4.92 2.57
CA SER A 123 -1.73 -5.19 3.98
C SER A 123 -0.98 -6.52 4.12
N GLU A 124 -0.49 -6.79 5.33
CA GLU A 124 0.10 -8.09 5.68
C GLU A 124 -0.97 -9.19 5.87
N LEU A 125 -2.25 -8.82 5.83
CA LEU A 125 -3.38 -9.77 5.92
C LEU A 125 -3.61 -10.43 4.57
N ASP A 126 -3.82 -11.73 4.59
CA ASP A 126 -4.07 -12.52 3.38
C ASP A 126 -5.56 -12.73 3.12
N GLY A 127 -5.90 -12.79 1.84
CA GLY A 127 -7.22 -13.18 1.39
C GLY A 127 -8.33 -12.17 1.66
N LEU A 128 -9.57 -12.63 1.52
CA LEU A 128 -10.76 -11.81 1.61
C LEU A 128 -11.03 -11.27 3.03
N ASP A 129 -10.61 -12.00 4.07
CA ASP A 129 -10.83 -11.57 5.46
C ASP A 129 -10.02 -10.32 5.85
N GLY A 130 -9.00 -9.97 5.05
CA GLY A 130 -8.24 -8.72 5.18
C GLY A 130 -8.83 -7.55 4.36
N ALA A 131 -9.94 -7.75 3.65
CA ALA A 131 -10.51 -6.72 2.79
C ALA A 131 -11.02 -5.52 3.61
N ASP A 132 -10.68 -4.32 3.11
CA ASP A 132 -11.04 -3.04 3.73
C ASP A 132 -11.42 -2.02 2.65
N GLY A 133 -12.65 -1.50 2.69
CA GLY A 133 -13.16 -0.49 1.74
C GLY A 133 -12.39 0.83 1.79
N SER A 134 -11.68 1.13 2.86
CA SER A 134 -10.84 2.32 3.00
C SER A 134 -9.40 2.15 2.51
N MET A 135 -9.00 0.96 2.08
CA MET A 135 -7.62 0.59 1.71
C MET A 135 -6.97 1.55 0.70
N PHE A 136 -7.76 2.12 -0.20
CA PHE A 136 -7.27 2.97 -1.29
C PHE A 136 -7.25 4.46 -0.94
N THR A 137 -7.84 4.87 0.18
CA THR A 137 -7.91 6.27 0.58
C THR A 137 -6.50 6.85 0.79
N GLY A 138 -6.16 7.87 -0.01
CA GLY A 138 -4.83 8.49 -0.02
C GLY A 138 -3.70 7.60 -0.58
N ALA A 139 -4.03 6.43 -1.15
CA ALA A 139 -3.05 5.61 -1.85
C ALA A 139 -2.82 6.13 -3.28
N VAL A 140 -1.65 5.86 -3.83
CA VAL A 140 -1.39 6.05 -5.26
C VAL A 140 -1.93 4.84 -6.02
N TRP A 141 -2.63 5.08 -7.12
CA TRP A 141 -3.03 4.05 -8.06
C TRP A 141 -2.44 4.37 -9.43
N VAL A 142 -1.53 3.53 -9.89
CA VAL A 142 -0.90 3.73 -11.19
C VAL A 142 -1.81 3.15 -12.28
N LEU A 143 -2.09 3.94 -13.31
CA LEU A 143 -2.71 3.48 -14.55
C LEU A 143 -1.66 3.46 -15.66
N THR A 144 -1.70 2.41 -16.47
CA THR A 144 -0.70 2.19 -17.52
C THR A 144 -1.35 2.15 -18.90
N PRO A 145 -1.76 3.32 -19.47
CA PRO A 145 -2.32 3.38 -20.81
C PRO A 145 -1.28 2.97 -21.86
N THR A 146 -1.75 2.31 -22.91
CA THR A 146 -0.99 1.99 -24.12
C THR A 146 -1.46 2.87 -25.29
N ALA A 147 -0.83 2.75 -26.43
CA ALA A 147 -1.26 3.47 -27.65
C ALA A 147 -2.67 3.06 -28.13
N THR A 148 -3.13 1.87 -27.77
CA THR A 148 -4.47 1.34 -28.11
C THR A 148 -5.55 1.72 -27.09
N THR A 149 -5.18 2.03 -25.86
CA THR A 149 -6.14 2.43 -24.82
C THR A 149 -6.93 3.66 -25.26
N ALA A 150 -8.26 3.58 -25.30
CA ALA A 150 -9.09 4.74 -25.64
C ALA A 150 -9.08 5.78 -24.50
N ASP A 151 -9.09 7.07 -24.85
CA ASP A 151 -9.14 8.16 -23.87
C ASP A 151 -10.35 8.07 -22.93
N THR A 152 -11.49 7.58 -23.46
CA THR A 152 -12.71 7.34 -22.66
C THR A 152 -12.50 6.23 -21.65
N THR A 153 -11.79 5.16 -22.00
CA THR A 153 -11.44 4.06 -21.09
C THR A 153 -10.58 4.57 -19.95
N PHE A 154 -9.51 5.28 -20.29
CA PHE A 154 -8.65 5.89 -19.27
C PHE A 154 -9.44 6.81 -18.33
N SER A 155 -10.28 7.68 -18.88
CA SER A 155 -11.07 8.64 -18.10
C SER A 155 -12.07 7.98 -17.17
N ILE A 156 -12.75 6.91 -17.62
CA ILE A 156 -13.70 6.15 -16.79
C ILE A 156 -12.95 5.48 -15.63
N VAL A 157 -11.87 4.76 -15.92
CA VAL A 157 -11.11 4.05 -14.87
C VAL A 157 -10.49 5.04 -13.90
N ALA A 158 -9.91 6.15 -14.39
CA ALA A 158 -9.36 7.20 -13.53
C ALA A 158 -10.41 7.83 -12.61
N SER A 159 -11.62 8.06 -13.12
CA SER A 159 -12.73 8.57 -12.30
C SER A 159 -13.13 7.57 -11.20
N VAL A 160 -13.25 6.28 -11.54
CA VAL A 160 -13.59 5.24 -10.55
C VAL A 160 -12.52 5.15 -9.47
N VAL A 161 -11.25 5.15 -9.86
CA VAL A 161 -10.11 5.11 -8.92
C VAL A 161 -10.08 6.34 -8.02
N ALA A 162 -10.34 7.53 -8.56
CA ALA A 162 -10.45 8.76 -7.77
C ALA A 162 -11.64 8.72 -6.81
N ASP A 163 -12.78 8.17 -7.23
CA ASP A 163 -13.95 7.95 -6.37
C ASP A 163 -13.63 7.01 -5.21
N LEU A 164 -12.69 6.06 -5.36
CA LEU A 164 -12.19 5.20 -4.28
C LEU A 164 -11.28 5.95 -3.29
N GLY A 165 -10.95 7.21 -3.57
CA GLY A 165 -10.10 8.05 -2.72
C GLY A 165 -8.61 7.92 -3.02
N ALA A 166 -8.22 7.29 -4.13
CA ALA A 166 -6.83 7.13 -4.55
C ALA A 166 -6.38 8.28 -5.46
N GLU A 167 -5.07 8.58 -5.41
CA GLU A 167 -4.42 9.49 -6.36
C GLU A 167 -4.03 8.71 -7.63
N VAL A 168 -4.45 9.20 -8.79
CA VAL A 168 -4.14 8.57 -10.08
C VAL A 168 -2.83 9.10 -10.63
N ILE A 169 -1.90 8.19 -10.95
CA ILE A 169 -0.67 8.49 -11.69
C ILE A 169 -0.65 7.65 -12.97
N ALA A 170 -0.35 8.28 -14.11
CA ALA A 170 -0.21 7.57 -15.38
C ALA A 170 1.26 7.36 -15.74
N LEU A 171 1.62 6.11 -16.08
CA LEU A 171 2.96 5.72 -16.54
C LEU A 171 2.85 4.73 -17.71
N PRO A 172 3.79 4.73 -18.66
CA PRO A 172 3.92 3.62 -19.62
C PRO A 172 4.15 2.28 -18.86
N PRO A 173 3.62 1.14 -19.38
CA PRO A 173 3.73 -0.16 -18.67
C PRO A 173 5.16 -0.59 -18.35
N ASP A 174 6.09 -0.42 -19.29
CA ASP A 174 7.51 -0.74 -19.11
C ASP A 174 8.18 0.16 -18.06
N ARG A 175 7.82 1.45 -18.04
CA ARG A 175 8.33 2.40 -17.05
C ARG A 175 7.79 2.10 -15.66
N HIS A 176 6.51 1.72 -15.56
CA HIS A 176 5.92 1.25 -14.30
C HIS A 176 6.74 0.11 -13.71
N ASP A 177 7.02 -0.93 -14.52
CA ASP A 177 7.72 -2.14 -14.06
C ASP A 177 9.17 -1.85 -13.63
N GLN A 178 9.85 -0.92 -14.29
CA GLN A 178 11.17 -0.43 -13.87
C GLN A 178 11.10 0.31 -12.53
N VAL A 179 10.10 1.18 -12.34
CA VAL A 179 9.93 1.96 -11.11
C VAL A 179 9.62 1.03 -9.93
N VAL A 180 8.65 0.13 -10.07
CA VAL A 180 8.26 -0.77 -8.97
C VAL A 180 9.35 -1.80 -8.65
N ALA A 181 10.20 -2.16 -9.61
CA ALA A 181 11.37 -2.98 -9.34
C ALA A 181 12.28 -2.32 -8.29
N VAL A 182 12.51 -1.00 -8.40
CA VAL A 182 13.38 -0.24 -7.49
C VAL A 182 12.73 0.04 -6.14
N ILE A 183 11.45 0.46 -6.14
CA ILE A 183 10.79 0.97 -4.91
C ILE A 183 10.01 -0.09 -4.13
N SER A 184 9.76 -1.27 -4.72
CA SER A 184 8.97 -2.34 -4.11
C SER A 184 9.69 -3.69 -4.16
N HIS A 185 10.04 -4.19 -5.36
CA HIS A 185 10.50 -5.57 -5.51
C HIS A 185 11.90 -5.79 -4.92
N VAL A 186 12.88 -4.96 -5.27
CA VAL A 186 14.24 -5.04 -4.72
C VAL A 186 14.28 -4.79 -3.22
N PRO A 187 13.56 -3.81 -2.64
CA PRO A 187 13.44 -3.69 -1.19
C PRO A 187 12.96 -4.95 -0.49
N HIS A 188 11.94 -5.64 -1.02
CA HIS A 188 11.45 -6.89 -0.44
C HIS A 188 12.50 -8.01 -0.49
N LEU A 189 13.13 -8.22 -1.65
CA LEU A 189 14.18 -9.22 -1.83
C LEU A 189 15.40 -8.92 -0.92
N THR A 190 15.72 -7.64 -0.74
CA THR A 190 16.79 -7.19 0.17
C THR A 190 16.43 -7.48 1.63
N ALA A 191 15.19 -7.19 2.03
CA ALA A 191 14.70 -7.49 3.38
C ALA A 191 14.73 -9.00 3.68
N ALA A 192 14.30 -9.82 2.72
CA ALA A 192 14.36 -11.29 2.83
C ALA A 192 15.82 -11.79 2.95
N THR A 193 16.72 -11.25 2.13
CA THR A 193 18.15 -11.60 2.17
C THR A 193 18.80 -11.19 3.50
N LEU A 194 18.43 -10.01 4.03
CA LEU A 194 18.93 -9.53 5.32
C LEU A 194 18.42 -10.41 6.48
N MET A 195 17.18 -10.85 6.43
CA MET A 195 16.62 -11.79 7.42
C MET A 195 17.31 -13.15 7.36
N ASP A 196 17.52 -13.68 6.14
CA ASP A 196 18.23 -14.96 5.95
C ASP A 196 19.66 -14.91 6.49
N LEU A 197 20.39 -13.83 6.19
CA LEU A 197 21.73 -13.59 6.74
C LEU A 197 21.74 -13.57 8.28
N ALA A 198 20.74 -12.94 8.90
CA ALA A 198 20.65 -12.87 10.36
C ALA A 198 20.23 -14.21 10.95
N SER A 199 19.30 -14.92 10.32
CA SER A 199 18.79 -16.24 10.74
C SER A 199 19.89 -17.30 10.69
N GLY A 200 20.65 -17.37 9.59
CA GLY A 200 21.75 -18.32 9.43
C GLY A 200 22.86 -18.15 10.49
N ARG A 201 23.07 -16.93 10.98
CA ARG A 201 24.01 -16.64 12.06
C ARG A 201 23.43 -16.78 13.45
N ALA A 202 22.11 -16.80 13.61
CA ALA A 202 21.46 -16.96 14.90
C ALA A 202 21.69 -18.36 15.50
N GLU A 203 21.94 -19.38 14.69
CA GLU A 203 22.37 -20.71 15.16
C GLU A 203 23.73 -20.65 15.85
N GLU A 204 24.63 -19.76 15.43
CA GLU A 204 25.94 -19.52 16.03
C GLU A 204 25.88 -18.57 17.24
N HIS A 205 24.93 -17.61 17.23
CA HIS A 205 24.79 -16.58 18.24
C HIS A 205 23.34 -16.35 18.65
N ALA A 206 22.85 -17.08 19.63
CA ALA A 206 21.48 -16.97 20.14
C ALA A 206 21.05 -15.54 20.57
N ALA A 207 22.03 -14.64 20.82
CA ALA A 207 21.76 -13.24 21.13
C ALA A 207 21.46 -12.38 19.90
N LEU A 208 21.80 -12.80 18.68
CA LEU A 208 21.73 -11.95 17.49
C LEU A 208 20.32 -11.41 17.23
N LEU A 209 19.30 -12.29 17.23
CA LEU A 209 17.91 -11.88 17.04
C LEU A 209 17.35 -11.11 18.25
N ARG A 210 17.89 -11.36 19.46
CA ARG A 210 17.49 -10.62 20.67
C ARG A 210 18.02 -9.19 20.69
N LEU A 211 19.14 -8.95 19.98
CA LEU A 211 19.74 -7.62 19.82
C LEU A 211 19.20 -6.85 18.61
N ALA A 212 18.28 -7.45 17.84
CA ALA A 212 17.63 -6.79 16.72
C ALA A 212 16.85 -5.55 17.18
N ALA A 213 17.45 -4.38 16.97
CA ALA A 213 16.87 -3.08 17.31
C ALA A 213 15.89 -2.59 16.23
N GLY A 214 15.25 -1.44 16.48
CA GLY A 214 14.22 -0.86 15.60
C GLY A 214 14.61 -0.83 14.13
N GLY A 215 15.79 -0.29 13.78
CA GLY A 215 16.23 -0.20 12.38
C GLY A 215 16.29 -1.55 11.64
N PHE A 216 16.71 -2.63 12.33
CA PHE A 216 16.66 -3.97 11.72
C PHE A 216 15.24 -4.45 11.50
N ARG A 217 14.36 -4.29 12.50
CA ARG A 217 12.95 -4.68 12.41
C ARG A 217 12.24 -3.92 11.31
N ASP A 218 12.48 -2.60 11.20
CA ASP A 218 11.87 -1.77 10.16
C ASP A 218 12.31 -2.20 8.76
N MET A 219 13.61 -2.44 8.55
CA MET A 219 14.14 -2.88 7.26
C MET A 219 13.66 -4.28 6.86
N THR A 220 13.37 -5.15 7.83
CA THR A 220 12.98 -6.55 7.55
C THR A 220 11.48 -6.81 7.68
N ARG A 221 10.68 -5.82 8.10
CA ARG A 221 9.24 -5.96 8.31
C ARG A 221 8.52 -6.53 7.07
N ILE A 222 8.85 -6.02 5.89
CA ILE A 222 8.22 -6.45 4.64
C ILE A 222 8.58 -7.88 4.23
N ALA A 223 9.62 -8.50 4.80
CA ALA A 223 9.98 -9.90 4.53
C ALA A 223 8.95 -10.91 5.07
N SER A 224 7.98 -10.48 5.88
CA SER A 224 6.88 -11.32 6.37
C SER A 224 5.78 -11.58 5.34
N GLY A 225 5.81 -10.92 4.16
CA GLY A 225 4.83 -11.09 3.10
C GLY A 225 4.79 -12.53 2.56
N HIS A 226 3.62 -12.95 2.04
CA HIS A 226 3.40 -14.32 1.57
C HIS A 226 4.30 -14.66 0.37
N PRO A 227 5.13 -15.73 0.43
CA PRO A 227 6.15 -16.01 -0.60
C PRO A 227 5.57 -16.27 -2.01
N ALA A 228 4.37 -16.85 -2.11
CA ALA A 228 3.79 -17.25 -3.40
C ALA A 228 3.61 -16.06 -4.37
N ILE A 229 3.21 -14.87 -3.86
CA ILE A 229 3.04 -13.67 -4.69
C ILE A 229 4.38 -13.25 -5.33
N TRP A 230 5.48 -13.42 -4.59
CA TRP A 230 6.81 -13.02 -5.02
C TRP A 230 7.39 -13.92 -6.11
N LEU A 231 6.99 -15.21 -6.17
CA LEU A 231 7.40 -16.09 -7.25
C LEU A 231 6.90 -15.57 -8.60
N ASP A 232 5.63 -15.19 -8.66
CA ASP A 232 5.00 -14.66 -9.87
C ASP A 232 5.56 -13.28 -10.24
N ILE A 233 5.71 -12.36 -9.27
CA ILE A 233 6.30 -11.04 -9.49
C ILE A 233 7.72 -11.15 -10.04
N CYS A 234 8.55 -12.02 -9.46
CA CYS A 234 9.92 -12.21 -9.91
C CYS A 234 10.01 -12.85 -11.29
N ALA A 235 9.05 -13.69 -11.66
CA ALA A 235 8.99 -14.27 -13.01
C ALA A 235 8.60 -13.20 -14.05
N GLU A 236 7.53 -12.46 -13.78
CA GLU A 236 6.93 -11.52 -14.74
C GLU A 236 7.71 -10.20 -14.86
N ASN A 237 8.34 -9.70 -13.78
CA ASN A 237 9.16 -8.49 -13.82
C ASN A 237 10.68 -8.79 -13.76
N ARG A 238 11.08 -9.94 -14.24
CA ARG A 238 12.45 -10.46 -14.11
C ARG A 238 13.53 -9.49 -14.62
N VAL A 239 13.32 -8.91 -15.80
CA VAL A 239 14.34 -8.05 -16.44
C VAL A 239 14.60 -6.78 -15.63
N ALA A 240 13.54 -6.10 -15.20
CA ALA A 240 13.68 -4.89 -14.40
C ALA A 240 14.21 -5.19 -12.99
N ILE A 241 13.79 -6.29 -12.38
CA ILE A 241 14.30 -6.74 -11.07
C ILE A 241 15.81 -7.01 -11.13
N LEU A 242 16.28 -7.76 -12.13
CA LEU A 242 17.72 -8.04 -12.29
C LEU A 242 18.52 -6.76 -12.47
N SER A 243 18.05 -5.85 -13.33
CA SER A 243 18.72 -4.56 -13.53
C SER A 243 18.81 -3.72 -12.24
N ALA A 244 17.73 -3.71 -11.45
CA ALA A 244 17.70 -2.98 -10.18
C ALA A 244 18.57 -3.66 -9.10
N LEU A 245 18.61 -4.99 -9.06
CA LEU A 245 19.51 -5.75 -8.17
C LEU A 245 20.97 -5.53 -8.52
N ASP A 246 21.33 -5.52 -9.80
CA ASP A 246 22.71 -5.24 -10.25
C ASP A 246 23.15 -3.83 -9.78
N GLY A 247 22.27 -2.85 -9.87
CA GLY A 247 22.51 -1.51 -9.33
C GLY A 247 22.73 -1.49 -7.82
N LEU A 248 21.91 -2.21 -7.06
CA LEU A 248 22.06 -2.35 -5.61
C LEU A 248 23.36 -3.06 -5.24
N ILE A 249 23.67 -4.16 -5.91
CA ILE A 249 24.93 -4.93 -5.69
C ILE A 249 26.14 -4.04 -5.94
N GLY A 250 26.16 -3.28 -7.05
CA GLY A 250 27.21 -2.33 -7.34
C GLY A 250 27.36 -1.25 -6.27
N GLY A 251 26.23 -0.71 -5.77
CA GLY A 251 26.23 0.25 -4.65
C GLY A 251 26.78 -0.34 -3.36
N LEU A 252 26.41 -1.58 -3.03
CA LEU A 252 26.93 -2.28 -1.84
C LEU A 252 28.43 -2.61 -1.97
N GLN A 253 28.89 -2.98 -3.16
CA GLN A 253 30.32 -3.18 -3.44
C GLN A 253 31.11 -1.88 -3.23
N HIS A 254 30.63 -0.76 -3.78
CA HIS A 254 31.24 0.54 -3.56
C HIS A 254 31.27 0.92 -2.08
N MET A 255 30.18 0.76 -1.36
CA MET A 255 30.12 1.01 0.09
C MET A 255 31.14 0.17 0.86
N ARG A 256 31.27 -1.12 0.52
CA ARG A 256 32.25 -2.03 1.10
C ARG A 256 33.68 -1.53 0.87
N ASP A 257 34.00 -1.06 -0.33
CA ASP A 257 35.33 -0.58 -0.68
C ASP A 257 35.67 0.72 0.09
N VAL A 258 34.74 1.67 0.17
CA VAL A 258 34.86 2.90 0.98
C VAL A 258 35.12 2.58 2.45
N VAL A 259 34.40 1.61 3.02
CA VAL A 259 34.61 1.16 4.41
C VAL A 259 36.00 0.49 4.56
N SER A 260 36.40 -0.33 3.58
CA SER A 260 37.71 -1.04 3.65
C SER A 260 38.93 -0.13 3.55
N THR A 261 38.78 0.99 2.86
CA THR A 261 39.87 2.00 2.71
C THR A 261 39.81 3.09 3.78
N GLU A 262 38.89 3.02 4.73
CA GLU A 262 38.62 4.00 5.78
C GLU A 262 38.44 5.43 5.25
N ASP A 263 37.91 5.59 4.01
CA ASP A 263 37.65 6.89 3.41
C ASP A 263 36.43 7.55 4.06
N ARG A 264 36.72 8.28 5.16
CA ARG A 264 35.69 8.96 5.96
C ARG A 264 35.00 10.07 5.17
N GLY A 265 35.72 10.72 4.23
CA GLY A 265 35.14 11.80 3.40
C GLY A 265 34.08 11.28 2.43
N GLU A 266 34.41 10.24 1.68
CA GLU A 266 33.47 9.62 0.76
C GLU A 266 32.33 8.94 1.51
N LEU A 267 32.60 8.26 2.63
CA LEU A 267 31.56 7.66 3.45
C LEU A 267 30.54 8.71 3.93
N GLN A 268 31.02 9.86 4.44
CA GLN A 268 30.17 10.96 4.86
C GLN A 268 29.31 11.47 3.71
N SER A 269 29.90 11.63 2.53
CA SER A 269 29.22 12.11 1.32
C SER A 269 28.11 11.15 0.87
N LEU A 270 28.36 9.83 0.90
CA LEU A 270 27.36 8.80 0.58
C LEU A 270 26.17 8.85 1.53
N LEU A 271 26.45 8.89 2.84
CA LEU A 271 25.40 8.93 3.86
C LEU A 271 24.60 10.24 3.80
N GLN A 272 25.25 11.39 3.53
CA GLN A 272 24.57 12.68 3.40
C GLN A 272 23.64 12.68 2.17
N ARG A 273 24.10 12.20 1.00
CA ARG A 273 23.23 12.08 -0.19
C ARG A 273 22.00 11.22 0.08
N ALA A 274 22.17 10.08 0.77
CA ALA A 274 21.06 9.21 1.14
C ALA A 274 20.06 9.91 2.10
N ARG A 275 20.57 10.63 3.09
CA ARG A 275 19.77 11.42 4.03
C ARG A 275 18.95 12.49 3.31
N ASP A 276 19.57 13.24 2.41
CA ASP A 276 18.90 14.30 1.66
C ASP A 276 17.83 13.73 0.72
N ALA A 277 18.13 12.61 0.05
CA ALA A 277 17.14 11.90 -0.77
C ALA A 277 15.94 11.41 0.06
N ARG A 278 16.19 10.88 1.28
CA ARG A 278 15.12 10.41 2.18
C ARG A 278 14.22 11.55 2.64
N ALA A 279 14.80 12.73 2.93
CA ALA A 279 14.04 13.92 3.33
C ALA A 279 13.10 14.43 2.23
N ASN A 280 13.43 14.17 0.96
CA ASN A 280 12.64 14.59 -0.20
C ASN A 280 11.56 13.58 -0.61
N LEU A 281 11.44 12.42 0.08
CA LEU A 281 10.35 11.50 -0.21
C LEU A 281 9.00 12.15 0.18
N PRO A 282 8.00 12.11 -0.71
CA PRO A 282 6.65 12.56 -0.36
C PRO A 282 6.18 11.78 0.87
N SER A 283 5.88 12.49 1.96
CA SER A 283 5.23 11.86 3.10
C SER A 283 3.72 11.91 2.90
N ARG A 284 3.01 10.86 3.31
CA ARG A 284 1.53 10.89 3.40
C ARG A 284 1.04 11.92 4.42
N VAL A 285 1.94 12.56 5.14
CA VAL A 285 1.71 13.58 6.15
C VAL A 285 2.24 14.89 5.61
N ASN A 286 1.47 15.95 5.77
CA ASN A 286 1.84 17.35 5.47
C ASN A 286 3.31 17.60 5.84
N GLN A 287 4.00 18.35 5.02
CA GLN A 287 5.43 18.65 4.99
C GLN A 287 6.22 18.38 6.29
N PRO A 288 7.40 17.72 6.27
CA PRO A 288 8.18 17.42 7.48
C PRO A 288 8.42 18.62 8.39
N ASN A 289 8.50 19.83 7.80
CA ASN A 289 8.66 21.09 8.54
C ASN A 289 7.43 21.51 9.35
N GLU A 290 6.29 20.84 9.16
CA GLU A 290 5.04 21.08 9.90
C GLU A 290 4.83 20.05 11.03
N LEU A 291 5.76 19.10 11.21
CA LEU A 291 5.67 18.07 12.24
C LEU A 291 6.66 18.30 13.38
N ALA A 292 6.25 17.87 14.55
CA ALA A 292 7.10 17.74 15.72
C ALA A 292 7.04 16.31 16.26
N GLU A 293 8.19 15.79 16.63
CA GLU A 293 8.34 14.54 17.35
C GLU A 293 8.18 14.79 18.85
N VAL A 294 7.27 14.06 19.47
CA VAL A 294 7.02 14.11 20.92
C VAL A 294 7.41 12.75 21.49
N ARG A 295 8.48 12.70 22.25
CA ARG A 295 8.97 11.50 22.96
C ARG A 295 8.42 11.49 24.37
N ILE A 296 7.67 10.46 24.70
CA ILE A 296 6.95 10.33 25.98
C ILE A 296 7.44 9.07 26.69
N PRO A 297 8.23 9.18 27.78
CA PRO A 297 8.51 8.01 28.60
C PRO A 297 7.22 7.48 29.20
N ILE A 298 6.96 6.17 28.99
CA ILE A 298 5.78 5.46 29.47
C ILE A 298 6.20 4.20 30.25
N LEU A 299 5.33 3.77 31.16
CA LEU A 299 5.44 2.44 31.75
C LEU A 299 4.86 1.42 30.76
N ASP A 300 5.53 0.27 30.60
CA ASP A 300 5.04 -0.82 29.78
C ASP A 300 3.91 -1.56 30.53
N ARG A 301 2.73 -0.96 30.48
CA ARG A 301 1.50 -1.50 31.09
C ARG A 301 0.32 -1.35 30.16
N ALA A 302 -0.64 -2.24 30.28
CA ALA A 302 -1.89 -2.13 29.55
C ALA A 302 -2.55 -0.75 29.77
N GLY A 303 -2.93 -0.08 28.66
CA GLY A 303 -3.60 1.22 28.68
C GLY A 303 -2.68 2.44 28.65
N ALA A 304 -1.35 2.32 28.80
CA ALA A 304 -0.44 3.47 28.77
C ALA A 304 -0.51 4.26 27.44
N ALA A 305 -0.58 3.55 26.32
CA ALA A 305 -0.77 4.19 25.02
C ALA A 305 -2.16 4.84 24.89
N ALA A 306 -3.20 4.23 25.43
CA ALA A 306 -4.56 4.76 25.37
C ALA A 306 -4.68 6.14 26.02
N GLU A 307 -3.96 6.42 27.11
CA GLU A 307 -3.93 7.73 27.78
C GLU A 307 -3.38 8.83 26.84
N ILE A 308 -2.38 8.50 26.03
CA ILE A 308 -1.73 9.40 25.06
C ILE A 308 -2.72 9.76 23.93
N PHE A 309 -3.38 8.74 23.35
CA PHE A 309 -4.36 8.94 22.28
C PHE A 309 -5.62 9.66 22.76
N THR A 310 -6.12 9.33 23.96
CA THR A 310 -7.30 10.00 24.54
C THR A 310 -7.01 11.50 24.72
N LEU A 311 -5.84 11.86 25.24
CA LEU A 311 -5.45 13.23 25.40
C LEU A 311 -5.33 13.95 24.06
N ALA A 312 -4.76 13.32 23.04
CA ALA A 312 -4.67 13.89 21.71
C ALA A 312 -6.07 14.20 21.13
N ALA A 313 -7.02 13.26 21.28
CA ALA A 313 -8.41 13.44 20.87
C ALA A 313 -9.09 14.59 21.62
N GLU A 314 -8.94 14.70 22.95
CA GLU A 314 -9.51 15.76 23.76
C GLU A 314 -8.95 17.15 23.38
N LEU A 315 -7.69 17.23 22.98
CA LEU A 315 -7.04 18.49 22.58
C LEU A 315 -7.22 18.80 21.08
N GLY A 316 -7.87 17.91 20.31
CA GLY A 316 -8.00 18.06 18.86
C GLY A 316 -6.64 18.02 18.13
N VAL A 317 -5.69 17.22 18.67
CA VAL A 317 -4.36 17.03 18.09
C VAL A 317 -4.38 15.75 17.26
N ASN A 318 -4.12 15.87 15.97
CA ASN A 318 -3.96 14.72 15.09
C ASN A 318 -2.60 14.06 15.33
N ILE A 319 -2.59 12.74 15.49
CA ILE A 319 -1.37 11.92 15.57
C ILE A 319 -1.08 11.39 14.19
N ALA A 320 0.00 11.86 13.59
CA ALA A 320 0.44 11.48 12.24
C ALA A 320 1.16 10.13 12.22
N SER A 321 1.89 9.80 13.31
CA SER A 321 2.59 8.52 13.49
C SER A 321 2.75 8.24 14.98
N PHE A 322 2.80 6.95 15.33
CA PHE A 322 3.01 6.49 16.69
C PHE A 322 3.87 5.23 16.70
N GLU A 323 4.90 5.23 17.52
CA GLU A 323 5.78 4.10 17.74
C GLU A 323 6.08 3.95 19.23
N VAL A 324 6.21 2.72 19.72
CA VAL A 324 6.70 2.46 21.07
C VAL A 324 8.02 1.73 21.01
N VAL A 325 9.06 2.39 21.50
CA VAL A 325 10.39 1.79 21.67
C VAL A 325 10.48 1.22 23.06
N HIS A 326 10.48 -0.11 23.18
CA HIS A 326 10.60 -0.81 24.47
C HIS A 326 12.06 -0.87 24.90
N SER A 327 12.31 -0.69 26.22
CA SER A 327 13.62 -0.97 26.80
C SER A 327 13.83 -2.49 26.85
N VAL A 328 15.05 -2.93 26.53
CA VAL A 328 15.43 -4.36 26.59
C VAL A 328 15.45 -4.89 28.02
N GLU A 329 15.57 -4.00 29.01
CA GLU A 329 15.64 -4.32 30.44
C GLU A 329 14.68 -3.40 31.20
N GLY A 330 13.43 -3.84 31.43
CA GLY A 330 12.54 -3.17 32.38
C GLY A 330 11.16 -2.81 31.89
N ASP A 331 10.31 -2.40 32.81
CA ASP A 331 8.90 -2.05 32.65
C ASP A 331 8.68 -0.65 32.02
N ARG A 332 9.61 -0.16 31.19
CA ARG A 332 9.57 1.20 30.61
C ARG A 332 9.76 1.17 29.11
N GLY A 333 9.03 2.02 28.42
CA GLY A 333 9.18 2.30 27.00
C GLY A 333 9.17 3.81 26.74
N ILE A 334 9.46 4.18 25.51
CA ILE A 334 9.29 5.54 25.00
C ILE A 334 8.27 5.49 23.88
N ALA A 335 7.14 6.16 24.05
CA ALA A 335 6.23 6.43 22.97
C ALA A 335 6.78 7.61 22.16
N VAL A 336 6.97 7.40 20.87
CA VAL A 336 7.37 8.42 19.89
C VAL A 336 6.13 8.78 19.08
N VAL A 337 5.70 10.03 19.16
CA VAL A 337 4.45 10.50 18.54
C VAL A 337 4.78 11.64 17.61
N LEU A 338 4.36 11.58 16.35
CA LEU A 338 4.44 12.70 15.42
C LEU A 338 3.11 13.44 15.41
N VAL A 339 3.18 14.74 15.66
CA VAL A 339 2.02 15.65 15.67
C VAL A 339 2.33 16.92 14.86
N ASP A 340 1.28 17.68 14.50
CA ASP A 340 1.45 19.00 13.91
C ASP A 340 2.31 19.90 14.79
N ALA A 341 3.34 20.54 14.21
CA ALA A 341 4.29 21.38 14.94
C ALA A 341 3.61 22.60 15.60
N GLY A 342 2.52 23.11 15.00
CA GLY A 342 1.71 24.19 15.58
C GLY A 342 0.90 23.76 16.80
N ARG A 343 0.67 22.44 16.96
CA ARG A 343 -0.07 21.86 18.09
C ARG A 343 0.83 21.16 19.12
N ALA A 344 2.12 21.00 18.83
CA ALA A 344 3.06 20.25 19.66
C ALA A 344 3.19 20.81 21.08
N ASP A 345 3.22 22.14 21.23
CA ASP A 345 3.33 22.79 22.56
C ASP A 345 2.03 22.62 23.37
N LEU A 346 0.86 22.67 22.74
CA LEU A 346 -0.43 22.37 23.37
C LEU A 346 -0.46 20.93 23.88
N TYR A 347 -0.05 19.98 23.02
CA TYR A 347 -0.02 18.56 23.34
C TYR A 347 0.97 18.26 24.46
N ARG A 348 2.17 18.87 24.40
CA ARG A 348 3.17 18.79 25.46
C ARG A 348 2.63 19.26 26.80
N GLY A 349 1.93 20.41 26.83
CA GLY A 349 1.31 20.97 28.04
C GLY A 349 0.28 20.01 28.63
N GLY A 350 -0.59 19.42 27.81
CA GLY A 350 -1.56 18.43 28.24
C GLY A 350 -0.94 17.16 28.80
N LEU A 351 0.14 16.66 28.18
CA LEU A 351 0.90 15.50 28.68
C LEU A 351 1.53 15.78 30.04
N ILE A 352 2.14 16.96 30.23
CA ILE A 352 2.71 17.36 31.52
C ILE A 352 1.63 17.44 32.61
N ALA A 353 0.47 17.99 32.29
CA ALA A 353 -0.66 18.08 33.23
C ALA A 353 -1.18 16.69 33.67
N ARG A 354 -0.97 15.66 32.86
CA ARG A 354 -1.29 14.24 33.19
C ARG A 354 -0.11 13.47 33.81
N GLY A 355 0.99 14.17 34.13
CA GLY A 355 2.13 13.58 34.83
C GLY A 355 3.18 12.93 33.92
N PHE A 356 3.04 13.02 32.60
CA PHE A 356 4.07 12.58 31.66
C PHE A 356 5.24 13.58 31.61
N ARG A 357 6.37 13.13 31.10
CA ARG A 357 7.57 13.95 30.92
C ARG A 357 7.99 13.95 29.42
N PRO A 358 7.22 14.61 28.56
CA PRO A 358 7.50 14.60 27.14
C PRO A 358 8.70 15.47 26.78
N ALA A 359 9.50 15.02 25.80
CA ALA A 359 10.47 15.83 25.06
C ALA A 359 9.91 16.12 23.68
N VAL A 360 10.01 17.36 23.20
CA VAL A 360 9.52 17.77 21.88
C VAL A 360 10.69 18.21 21.02
N GLN A 361 10.76 17.68 19.82
CA GLN A 361 11.73 18.07 18.80
C GLN A 361 10.98 18.40 17.50
N ARG A 362 11.12 19.60 16.97
CA ARG A 362 10.61 19.94 15.64
C ARG A 362 11.46 19.25 14.59
N LEU A 363 10.80 18.61 13.61
CA LEU A 363 11.47 18.03 12.47
C LEU A 363 11.72 19.16 11.47
N ALA A 364 12.99 19.50 11.26
CA ALA A 364 13.43 20.56 10.35
C ALA A 364 13.62 20.04 8.93
#